data_a04011228516219b719ce03b09a8bce7
#
_entry.id   a04011228516219b719ce03b09a8bce7
#
_cell.length_a   1.000
_cell.length_b   1.000
_cell.length_c   1.000
_cell.angle_alpha   90.00
_cell.angle_beta   90.00
_cell.angle_gamma   90.00
#
_symmetry.space_group_name_H-M   'P 1'
#
loop_
_entity.id
_entity.type
_entity.pdbx_description
1 polymer ?
#
loop_
_entity_poly.entity_id
_entity_poly.type
_entity_poly.pdbx_seq_one_letter_code
_entity_poly.pdbx_strand_id
1 'polypeptide(L)'
;LAVLTAQILFPVSETEPETQLIFHSLAGITVVCGHVFSVFLRFKGGKGISTLFGVLAILQLNVGICAALAWAGMYLWKRISSLSAITMLAVLPWLFLLVPWVQDERPVWSMFFIFLLLSSLLIYKHRENIQRLLKGQEGQLNPNKNL
;
A
#
# COMPACT_ATOMS: atom_id res chain seq x y z
N LEU A 1 -4.88 -11.00 9.48
CA LEU A 1 -5.66 -12.22 9.72
C LEU A 1 -6.31 -12.70 8.40
N ALA A 2 -7.17 -11.90 7.74
CA ALA A 2 -7.90 -12.32 6.55
C ALA A 2 -6.99 -12.83 5.40
N VAL A 3 -5.85 -12.17 5.11
CA VAL A 3 -4.91 -12.63 4.09
C VAL A 3 -4.26 -13.96 4.50
N LEU A 4 -3.85 -14.10 5.77
CA LEU A 4 -3.32 -15.36 6.30
C LEU A 4 -4.36 -16.48 6.24
N THR A 5 -5.62 -16.19 6.59
CA THR A 5 -6.71 -17.15 6.46
C THR A 5 -6.92 -17.58 5.01
N ALA A 6 -6.86 -16.63 4.06
CA ALA A 6 -6.96 -16.95 2.65
C ALA A 6 -5.80 -17.84 2.17
N GLN A 7 -4.57 -17.61 2.64
CA GLN A 7 -3.42 -18.46 2.32
C GLN A 7 -3.53 -19.87 2.90
N ILE A 8 -4.11 -20.01 4.10
CA ILE A 8 -4.34 -21.32 4.73
C ILE A 8 -5.44 -22.11 4.00
N LEU A 9 -6.55 -21.44 3.63
CA LEU A 9 -7.69 -22.08 2.97
C LEU A 9 -7.41 -22.36 1.48
N PHE A 10 -6.60 -21.54 0.85
CA PHE A 10 -6.23 -21.66 -0.56
C PHE A 10 -4.70 -21.64 -0.67
N PRO A 11 -4.01 -22.74 -0.29
CA PRO A 11 -2.55 -22.81 -0.35
C PRO A 11 -2.08 -22.67 -1.80
N VAL A 12 -0.90 -22.09 -1.99
CA VAL A 12 -0.31 -21.91 -3.31
C VAL A 12 -0.13 -23.27 -3.96
N SER A 13 -0.83 -23.52 -5.06
CA SER A 13 -0.67 -24.71 -5.89
C SER A 13 0.51 -24.51 -6.86
N GLU A 14 1.34 -25.51 -7.03
CA GLU A 14 2.45 -25.47 -7.98
C GLU A 14 1.97 -25.34 -9.44
N THR A 15 0.71 -25.67 -9.70
CA THR A 15 0.14 -25.68 -11.06
C THR A 15 -0.38 -24.32 -11.53
N GLU A 16 -0.79 -23.40 -10.60
CA GLU A 16 -1.30 -22.07 -10.98
C GLU A 16 -0.94 -20.98 -9.95
N PRO A 17 0.34 -20.65 -9.77
CA PRO A 17 0.77 -19.72 -8.73
C PRO A 17 0.26 -18.29 -8.96
N GLU A 18 0.08 -17.88 -10.20
CA GLU A 18 -0.41 -16.52 -10.53
C GLU A 18 -1.87 -16.32 -10.10
N THR A 19 -2.74 -17.27 -10.40
CA THR A 19 -4.15 -17.21 -10.03
C THR A 19 -4.32 -17.08 -8.52
N GLN A 20 -3.53 -17.81 -7.76
CA GLN A 20 -3.60 -17.78 -6.30
C GLN A 20 -3.04 -16.48 -5.73
N LEU A 21 -1.97 -15.93 -6.30
CA LEU A 21 -1.47 -14.61 -5.92
C LEU A 21 -2.54 -13.53 -6.14
N ILE A 22 -3.32 -13.62 -7.21
CA ILE A 22 -4.47 -12.74 -7.48
C ILE A 22 -5.52 -12.88 -6.37
N PHE A 23 -5.94 -14.10 -6.00
CA PHE A 23 -6.92 -14.31 -4.94
C PHE A 23 -6.46 -13.76 -3.59
N HIS A 24 -5.21 -14.02 -3.20
CA HIS A 24 -4.65 -13.48 -1.96
C HIS A 24 -4.57 -11.95 -1.99
N SER A 25 -4.25 -11.36 -3.14
CA SER A 25 -4.21 -9.91 -3.33
C SER A 25 -5.60 -9.30 -3.23
N LEU A 26 -6.62 -9.92 -3.82
CA LEU A 26 -8.02 -9.47 -3.69
C LEU A 26 -8.49 -9.53 -2.23
N ALA A 27 -8.13 -10.59 -1.48
CA ALA A 27 -8.41 -10.65 -0.05
C ALA A 27 -7.75 -9.50 0.71
N GLY A 28 -6.48 -9.20 0.41
CA GLY A 28 -5.75 -8.07 1.00
C GLY A 28 -6.39 -6.72 0.68
N ILE A 29 -6.79 -6.50 -0.58
CA ILE A 29 -7.50 -5.29 -1.00
C ILE A 29 -8.82 -5.12 -0.25
N THR A 30 -9.57 -6.21 -0.09
CA THR A 30 -10.84 -6.20 0.67
C THR A 30 -10.60 -5.71 2.11
N VAL A 31 -9.51 -6.14 2.76
CA VAL A 31 -9.12 -5.67 4.10
C VAL A 31 -8.81 -4.18 4.09
N VAL A 32 -8.02 -3.69 3.12
CA VAL A 32 -7.72 -2.26 2.99
C VAL A 32 -8.99 -1.45 2.74
N CYS A 33 -9.85 -1.90 1.83
CA CYS A 33 -11.14 -1.26 1.55
C CYS A 33 -12.05 -1.24 2.78
N GLY A 34 -12.12 -2.33 3.53
CA GLY A 34 -12.89 -2.42 4.77
C GLY A 34 -12.41 -1.43 5.85
N HIS A 35 -11.08 -1.19 5.94
CA HIS A 35 -10.54 -0.16 6.80
C HIS A 35 -10.86 1.26 6.31
N VAL A 36 -10.73 1.50 5.00
CA VAL A 36 -10.93 2.82 4.36
C VAL A 36 -12.41 3.21 4.33
N PHE A 37 -13.30 2.24 4.13
CA PHE A 37 -14.76 2.41 4.06
C PHE A 37 -15.45 1.68 5.22
N SER A 38 -14.92 1.79 6.42
CA SER A 38 -15.48 1.11 7.60
C SER A 38 -16.95 1.46 7.81
N VAL A 39 -17.80 0.44 7.79
CA VAL A 39 -19.24 0.55 8.06
C VAL A 39 -19.47 1.09 9.49
N PHE A 40 -18.67 0.65 10.45
CA PHE A 40 -18.72 1.10 11.84
C PHE A 40 -18.41 2.60 12.01
N LEU A 41 -17.66 3.19 11.09
CA LEU A 41 -17.32 4.61 11.07
C LEU A 41 -18.16 5.39 10.03
N ARG A 42 -19.32 4.86 9.65
CA ARG A 42 -20.20 5.47 8.64
C ARG A 42 -19.46 5.79 7.34
N PHE A 43 -18.63 4.86 6.86
CA PHE A 43 -17.76 4.95 5.68
C PHE A 43 -16.68 6.05 5.75
N LYS A 44 -16.42 6.60 6.93
CA LYS A 44 -15.37 7.60 7.20
C LYS A 44 -14.18 6.96 7.92
N GLY A 45 -13.66 5.87 7.34
CA GLY A 45 -12.47 5.18 7.86
C GLY A 45 -11.16 5.92 7.60
N GLY A 46 -10.05 5.28 7.93
CA GLY A 46 -8.70 5.82 7.75
C GLY A 46 -8.23 5.88 6.29
N LYS A 47 -6.95 6.21 6.09
CA LYS A 47 -6.33 6.30 4.76
C LYS A 47 -5.73 4.98 4.26
N GLY A 48 -5.77 3.92 5.07
CA GLY A 48 -5.39 2.57 4.67
C GLY A 48 -3.90 2.26 4.62
N ILE A 49 -3.00 3.21 4.90
CA ILE A 49 -1.54 3.03 4.73
C ILE A 49 -0.98 1.94 5.63
N SER A 50 -1.28 1.96 6.93
CA SER A 50 -0.79 0.93 7.86
C SER A 50 -1.35 -0.46 7.53
N THR A 51 -2.62 -0.53 7.11
CA THR A 51 -3.26 -1.77 6.67
C THR A 51 -2.60 -2.29 5.39
N LEU A 52 -2.28 -1.40 4.44
CA LEU A 52 -1.57 -1.73 3.22
C LEU A 52 -0.18 -2.33 3.51
N PHE A 53 0.59 -1.74 4.44
CA PHE A 53 1.87 -2.30 4.86
C PHE A 53 1.71 -3.72 5.43
N GLY A 54 0.69 -3.95 6.26
CA GLY A 54 0.38 -5.29 6.79
C GLY A 54 0.03 -6.30 5.69
N VAL A 55 -0.71 -5.88 4.67
CA VAL A 55 -1.04 -6.70 3.50
C VAL A 55 0.21 -7.02 2.69
N LEU A 56 1.04 -6.03 2.37
CA LEU A 56 2.28 -6.22 1.60
C LEU A 56 3.28 -7.13 2.33
N ALA A 57 3.38 -7.02 3.66
CA ALA A 57 4.27 -7.87 4.46
C ALA A 57 3.92 -9.36 4.37
N ILE A 58 2.65 -9.69 4.08
CA ILE A 58 2.19 -11.07 3.95
C ILE A 58 2.22 -11.54 2.49
N LEU A 59 1.84 -10.66 1.55
CA LEU A 59 1.73 -11.03 0.13
C LEU A 59 3.08 -11.07 -0.57
N GLN A 60 3.87 -10.01 -0.40
CA GLN A 60 5.12 -9.78 -1.11
C GLN A 60 6.06 -8.94 -0.24
N LEU A 61 6.75 -9.61 0.68
CA LEU A 61 7.59 -8.94 1.68
C LEU A 61 8.64 -8.01 1.04
N ASN A 62 9.27 -8.45 -0.07
CA ASN A 62 10.29 -7.65 -0.76
C ASN A 62 9.72 -6.35 -1.33
N VAL A 63 8.52 -6.41 -1.93
CA VAL A 63 7.78 -5.23 -2.40
C VAL A 63 7.40 -4.34 -1.21
N GLY A 64 6.95 -4.95 -0.10
CA GLY A 64 6.63 -4.24 1.15
C GLY A 64 7.81 -3.48 1.73
N ILE A 65 9.00 -4.11 1.75
CA ILE A 65 10.25 -3.47 2.20
C ILE A 65 10.61 -2.29 1.28
N CYS A 66 10.58 -2.47 -0.04
CA CYS A 66 10.86 -1.39 -1.00
C CYS A 66 9.87 -0.22 -0.85
N ALA A 67 8.58 -0.51 -0.65
CA ALA A 67 7.56 0.50 -0.38
C ALA A 67 7.82 1.25 0.93
N ALA A 68 8.21 0.54 1.99
CA ALA A 68 8.58 1.13 3.28
C ALA A 68 9.81 2.03 3.15
N LEU A 69 10.83 1.62 2.40
CA LEU A 69 12.01 2.42 2.12
C LEU A 69 11.67 3.69 1.32
N ALA A 70 10.79 3.60 0.32
CA ALA A 70 10.32 4.77 -0.43
C ALA A 70 9.56 5.75 0.49
N TRP A 71 8.70 5.24 1.37
CA TRP A 71 8.01 6.05 2.38
C TRP A 71 9.00 6.70 3.35
N ALA A 72 9.90 5.92 3.91
CA ALA A 72 10.88 6.38 4.90
C ALA A 72 11.87 7.40 4.29
N GLY A 73 12.37 7.16 3.09
CA GLY A 73 13.27 8.07 2.39
C GLY A 73 12.63 9.45 2.17
N MET A 74 11.39 9.48 1.67
CA MET A 74 10.65 10.74 1.51
C MET A 74 10.36 11.40 2.86
N TYR A 75 10.04 10.62 3.89
CA TYR A 75 9.79 11.13 5.23
C TYR A 75 11.06 11.75 5.85
N LEU A 76 12.19 11.09 5.73
CA LEU A 76 13.48 11.61 6.22
C LEU A 76 13.88 12.91 5.52
N TRP A 77 13.56 13.02 4.22
CA TRP A 77 13.87 14.22 3.42
C TRP A 77 12.95 15.41 3.76
N LYS A 78 11.62 15.19 3.74
CA LYS A 78 10.64 16.28 3.82
C LYS A 78 9.93 16.40 5.17
N ARG A 79 10.01 15.38 6.03
CA ARG A 79 9.34 15.32 7.34
C ARG A 79 7.81 15.49 7.27
N ILE A 80 7.20 15.16 6.14
CA ILE A 80 5.75 15.24 5.90
C ILE A 80 5.23 13.83 5.61
N SER A 81 4.50 13.25 6.57
CA SER A 81 4.00 11.87 6.49
C SER A 81 3.03 11.64 5.32
N SER A 82 2.14 12.59 5.04
CA SER A 82 1.18 12.49 3.94
C SER A 82 1.87 12.50 2.57
N LEU A 83 2.90 13.34 2.40
CA LEU A 83 3.70 13.35 1.17
C LEU A 83 4.43 12.03 0.98
N SER A 84 4.98 11.47 2.06
CA SER A 84 5.66 10.17 2.04
C SER A 84 4.71 9.04 1.64
N ALA A 85 3.48 9.05 2.16
CA ALA A 85 2.46 8.08 1.79
C ALA A 85 2.05 8.20 0.31
N ILE A 86 1.85 9.41 -0.19
CA ILE A 86 1.50 9.64 -1.60
C ILE A 86 2.64 9.20 -2.52
N THR A 87 3.89 9.51 -2.19
CA THR A 87 5.06 9.06 -2.96
C THR A 87 5.14 7.54 -3.00
N MET A 88 5.02 6.89 -1.84
CA MET A 88 5.01 5.42 -1.76
C MET A 88 3.89 4.82 -2.62
N LEU A 89 2.66 5.34 -2.53
CA LEU A 89 1.53 4.88 -3.33
C LEU A 89 1.75 5.07 -4.84
N ALA A 90 2.39 6.16 -5.26
CA ALA A 90 2.70 6.41 -6.67
C ALA A 90 3.74 5.42 -7.22
N VAL A 91 4.69 4.99 -6.38
CA VAL A 91 5.75 4.06 -6.77
C VAL A 91 5.30 2.60 -6.65
N LEU A 92 4.37 2.28 -5.74
CA LEU A 92 3.98 0.91 -5.41
C LEU A 92 3.62 0.02 -6.60
N PRO A 93 2.80 0.43 -7.59
CA PRO A 93 2.48 -0.43 -8.73
C PRO A 93 3.74 -0.85 -9.51
N TRP A 94 4.68 0.07 -9.68
CA TRP A 94 5.94 -0.16 -10.39
C TRP A 94 6.86 -1.13 -9.65
N LEU A 95 6.79 -1.18 -8.32
CA LEU A 95 7.56 -2.14 -7.53
C LEU A 95 7.15 -3.58 -7.82
N PHE A 96 5.87 -3.82 -8.17
CA PHE A 96 5.40 -5.15 -8.59
C PHE A 96 5.94 -5.61 -9.96
N LEU A 97 6.52 -4.71 -10.74
CA LEU A 97 7.24 -5.06 -11.96
C LEU A 97 8.75 -5.13 -11.71
N LEU A 98 9.28 -4.17 -10.96
CA LEU A 98 10.72 -3.99 -10.78
C LEU A 98 11.32 -5.05 -9.84
N VAL A 99 10.66 -5.35 -8.72
CA VAL A 99 11.20 -6.26 -7.70
C VAL A 99 11.34 -7.69 -8.24
N PRO A 100 10.31 -8.31 -8.88
CA PRO A 100 10.48 -9.62 -9.52
C PRO A 100 11.56 -9.60 -10.59
N TRP A 101 11.63 -8.57 -11.42
CA TRP A 101 12.63 -8.45 -12.47
C TRP A 101 14.07 -8.46 -11.92
N VAL A 102 14.31 -7.78 -10.81
CA VAL A 102 15.63 -7.78 -10.11
C VAL A 102 15.95 -9.17 -9.50
N GLN A 103 14.92 -9.97 -9.21
CA GLN A 103 15.04 -11.33 -8.64
C GLN A 103 15.07 -12.42 -9.69
N ASP A 104 15.22 -12.08 -10.99
CA ASP A 104 15.14 -12.99 -12.13
C ASP A 104 13.79 -13.75 -12.22
N GLU A 105 12.74 -13.18 -11.62
CA GLU A 105 11.38 -13.69 -11.70
C GLU A 105 10.58 -12.94 -12.77
N ARG A 106 9.56 -13.59 -13.31
CA ARG A 106 8.67 -12.93 -14.28
C ARG A 106 7.71 -11.99 -13.55
N PRO A 107 7.61 -10.70 -13.95
CA PRO A 107 6.65 -9.79 -13.37
C PRO A 107 5.22 -10.23 -13.71
N VAL A 108 4.36 -10.19 -12.70
CA VAL A 108 2.94 -10.52 -12.84
C VAL A 108 2.17 -9.22 -13.12
N TRP A 109 1.83 -8.97 -14.38
CA TRP A 109 1.18 -7.74 -14.84
C TRP A 109 -0.18 -7.49 -14.16
N SER A 110 -0.90 -8.55 -13.80
CA SER A 110 -2.13 -8.41 -13.03
C SER A 110 -1.91 -7.70 -11.69
N MET A 111 -0.78 -7.94 -11.01
CA MET A 111 -0.43 -7.26 -9.77
C MET A 111 -0.21 -5.75 -9.99
N PHE A 112 0.47 -5.37 -11.08
CA PHE A 112 0.61 -3.96 -11.43
C PHE A 112 -0.74 -3.26 -11.52
N PHE A 113 -1.69 -3.80 -12.29
CA PHE A 113 -3.00 -3.17 -12.47
C PHE A 113 -3.85 -3.17 -11.19
N ILE A 114 -3.81 -4.27 -10.44
CA ILE A 114 -4.51 -4.39 -9.15
C ILE A 114 -4.02 -3.31 -8.17
N PHE A 115 -2.71 -3.19 -7.99
CA PHE A 115 -2.14 -2.19 -7.07
C PHE A 115 -2.16 -0.78 -7.63
N LEU A 116 -2.23 -0.59 -8.95
CA LEU A 116 -2.48 0.72 -9.56
C LEU A 116 -3.88 1.24 -9.19
N LEU A 117 -4.90 0.39 -9.27
CA LEU A 117 -6.26 0.75 -8.86
C LEU A 117 -6.33 1.05 -7.37
N LEU A 118 -5.73 0.20 -6.53
CA LEU A 118 -5.69 0.41 -5.09
C LEU A 118 -4.96 1.70 -4.72
N SER A 119 -3.78 1.93 -5.31
CA SER A 119 -3.00 3.16 -5.09
C SER A 119 -3.79 4.41 -5.50
N SER A 120 -4.47 4.37 -6.64
CA SER A 120 -5.31 5.48 -7.11
C SER A 120 -6.44 5.79 -6.12
N LEU A 121 -7.09 4.76 -5.59
CA LEU A 121 -8.12 4.91 -4.55
C LEU A 121 -7.55 5.54 -3.27
N LEU A 122 -6.39 5.07 -2.80
CA LEU A 122 -5.77 5.59 -1.58
C LEU A 122 -5.23 7.01 -1.79
N ILE A 123 -4.68 7.35 -2.96
CA ILE A 123 -4.30 8.72 -3.31
C ILE A 123 -5.54 9.63 -3.31
N TYR A 124 -6.66 9.18 -3.85
CA TYR A 124 -7.92 9.93 -3.77
C TYR A 124 -8.35 10.18 -2.31
N LYS A 125 -8.17 9.20 -1.41
CA LYS A 125 -8.42 9.39 0.03
C LYS A 125 -7.47 10.39 0.68
N HIS A 126 -6.33 10.71 0.06
CA HIS A 126 -5.40 11.75 0.50
C HIS A 126 -5.69 13.13 -0.11
N ARG A 127 -6.79 13.33 -0.85
CA ARG A 127 -7.11 14.58 -1.55
C ARG A 127 -7.04 15.83 -0.67
N GLU A 128 -7.48 15.76 0.59
CA GLU A 128 -7.40 16.88 1.51
C GLU A 128 -5.95 17.19 1.93
N ASN A 129 -5.11 16.14 2.09
CA ASN A 129 -3.68 16.32 2.33
C ASN A 129 -3.00 16.94 1.10
N ILE A 130 -3.35 16.48 -0.12
CA ILE A 130 -2.84 17.03 -1.37
C ILE A 130 -3.18 18.53 -1.47
N GLN A 131 -4.42 18.91 -1.16
CA GLN A 131 -4.82 20.32 -1.15
C GLN A 131 -4.01 21.16 -0.12
N ARG A 132 -3.76 20.63 1.09
CA ARG A 132 -2.92 21.30 2.09
C ARG A 132 -1.47 21.36 1.68
N LEU A 133 -0.94 20.30 1.05
CA LEU A 133 0.43 20.28 0.48
C LEU A 133 0.61 21.38 -0.58
N LEU A 134 -0.32 21.49 -1.51
CA LEU A 134 -0.29 22.51 -2.58
C LEU A 134 -0.37 23.95 -2.02
N LYS A 135 -1.02 24.14 -0.89
CA LYS A 135 -1.12 25.43 -0.19
C LYS A 135 0.04 25.67 0.79
N GLY A 136 1.00 24.74 0.91
CA GLY A 136 2.07 24.82 1.91
C GLY A 136 1.59 24.74 3.37
N GLN A 137 0.38 24.22 3.61
CA GLN A 137 -0.27 24.16 4.92
C GLN A 137 -0.18 22.78 5.58
N GLU A 138 0.38 21.78 4.92
CA GLU A 138 0.56 20.45 5.51
C GLU A 138 1.71 20.51 6.52
N GLY A 139 1.42 20.17 7.78
CA GLY A 139 2.38 20.28 8.87
C GLY A 139 3.55 19.32 8.71
N GLN A 140 4.77 19.84 8.83
CA GLN A 140 5.93 19.03 9.09
C GLN A 140 5.79 18.47 10.52
N LEU A 141 6.00 17.16 10.68
CA LEU A 141 6.13 16.56 12.00
C LEU A 141 7.46 17.06 12.60
N ASN A 142 7.38 18.14 13.37
CA ASN A 142 8.52 18.70 14.05
C ASN A 142 8.62 18.06 15.45
N PRO A 143 9.68 17.28 15.75
CA PRO A 143 9.84 16.66 17.06
C PRO A 143 9.97 17.68 18.21
N ASN A 144 10.29 18.94 17.91
CA ASN A 144 10.51 19.99 18.92
C ASN A 144 9.27 20.87 19.20
N LYS A 145 8.09 20.56 18.67
CA LYS A 145 6.89 21.37 18.90
C LYS A 145 6.12 21.03 20.19
N ASN A 146 6.57 20.04 20.95
CA ASN A 146 5.94 19.56 22.19
C ASN A 146 6.87 19.64 23.41
N LEU A 147 7.82 20.56 23.41
CA LEU A 147 8.62 20.93 24.60
C LEU A 147 8.29 22.36 25.03
#